data_fa7ce812990d74d523c40b9ea07577c4
#
_entry.id   fa7ce812990d74d523c40b9ea07577c4
#
_cell.length_a   1.000
_cell.length_b   1.000
_cell.length_c   1.000
_cell.angle_alpha   90.00
_cell.angle_beta   90.00
_cell.angle_gamma   90.00
#
_symmetry.space_group_name_H-M   'P 1'
#
loop_
_entity.id
_entity.type
_entity.pdbx_description
1 polymer ?
#
loop_
_entity_poly.entity_id
_entity_poly.type
_entity_poly.pdbx_seq_one_letter_code
_entity_poly.pdbx_strand_id
1 'polypeptide(L)'
;MNSIANLPIISVVIPNHNGSAFLANCLQSLQSQTYRQMEIILADNDSQDESIEITREASPQAVILRMERNLGFAGAVNAGIRASRGEWIAVLNNDTVVPADWLAECAVGIQSHPEASFFACRILDFADRKRIFSAGDCYLRAGLGYRRGQEQRDREEFNRECRIFSACGCAALYRKTVLEEFGGFDERFFAYLEDVDLGLRLQTAGRIGYYLPRAEVFHHGAGTSGGEFSTLAVRMRTRNSLLVLLKSVPAAFLLRCLPMIALAQLSWMARALAHGRIGSYLRGLGGAVILAPAMIRDRARLRPAWKNSKRRFWQEILNSESLARNDFAENRAEPGSFFLKLYFRIF
;
A
#
# COMPACT_ATOMS: atom_id res chain seq x y z
N MET A 1 29.95 -20.27 3.89
CA MET A 1 29.00 -20.57 4.97
C MET A 1 28.85 -19.28 5.78
N ASN A 2 27.99 -18.35 5.33
CA ASN A 2 27.70 -17.12 6.08
C ASN A 2 26.76 -17.48 7.23
N SER A 3 27.14 -17.06 8.43
CA SER A 3 26.51 -17.44 9.71
C SER A 3 25.01 -17.13 9.73
N ILE A 4 24.23 -18.16 10.01
CA ILE A 4 22.78 -18.09 10.29
C ILE A 4 22.46 -17.22 11.54
N ALA A 5 23.49 -16.66 12.20
CA ALA A 5 23.40 -16.07 13.52
C ALA A 5 22.81 -14.65 13.60
N ASN A 6 22.42 -14.00 12.46
CA ASN A 6 21.92 -12.61 12.49
C ASN A 6 20.83 -12.32 11.46
N LEU A 7 19.92 -13.25 11.24
CA LEU A 7 18.74 -12.96 10.41
C LEU A 7 17.71 -12.14 11.22
N PRO A 8 17.21 -11.02 10.69
CA PRO A 8 16.27 -10.16 11.43
C PRO A 8 14.95 -10.89 11.69
N ILE A 9 14.34 -10.65 12.85
CA ILE A 9 12.97 -11.11 13.10
C ILE A 9 12.02 -10.29 12.21
N ILE A 10 11.14 -10.98 11.47
CA ILE A 10 10.10 -10.37 10.65
C ILE A 10 8.75 -10.63 11.33
N SER A 11 8.04 -9.57 11.72
CA SER A 11 6.68 -9.66 12.23
C SER A 11 5.68 -9.53 11.08
N VAL A 12 4.92 -10.59 10.80
CA VAL A 12 3.86 -10.58 9.80
C VAL A 12 2.58 -10.07 10.46
N VAL A 13 2.16 -8.87 10.09
CA VAL A 13 0.94 -8.21 10.59
C VAL A 13 -0.18 -8.41 9.58
N ILE A 14 -1.24 -9.10 9.99
CA ILE A 14 -2.41 -9.41 9.17
C ILE A 14 -3.61 -8.62 9.70
N PRO A 15 -4.01 -7.50 9.05
CA PRO A 15 -5.26 -6.83 9.38
C PRO A 15 -6.43 -7.70 8.91
N ASN A 16 -7.39 -7.95 9.81
CA ASN A 16 -8.54 -8.81 9.52
C ASN A 16 -9.85 -8.16 9.97
N HIS A 17 -10.86 -8.22 9.12
CA HIS A 17 -12.23 -7.88 9.45
C HIS A 17 -13.19 -8.73 8.62
N ASN A 18 -13.86 -9.69 9.28
CA ASN A 18 -14.76 -10.66 8.64
C ASN A 18 -14.09 -11.41 7.47
N GLY A 19 -12.90 -11.93 7.69
CA GLY A 19 -12.05 -12.54 6.66
C GLY A 19 -12.03 -14.07 6.69
N SER A 20 -12.96 -14.75 7.39
CA SER A 20 -12.96 -16.20 7.60
C SER A 20 -12.84 -17.00 6.30
N ALA A 21 -13.40 -16.51 5.19
CA ALA A 21 -13.36 -17.17 3.89
C ALA A 21 -11.93 -17.36 3.31
N PHE A 22 -10.97 -16.52 3.70
CA PHE A 22 -9.61 -16.53 3.13
C PHE A 22 -8.53 -16.83 4.16
N LEU A 23 -8.81 -16.53 5.43
CA LEU A 23 -7.81 -16.49 6.49
C LEU A 23 -7.11 -17.81 6.73
N ALA A 24 -7.82 -18.96 6.61
CA ALA A 24 -7.23 -20.28 6.77
C ALA A 24 -6.08 -20.52 5.78
N ASN A 25 -6.29 -20.24 4.49
CA ASN A 25 -5.27 -20.41 3.45
C ASN A 25 -4.09 -19.46 3.65
N CYS A 26 -4.35 -18.23 4.05
CA CYS A 26 -3.31 -17.23 4.37
C CYS A 26 -2.41 -17.76 5.51
N LEU A 27 -2.99 -18.17 6.63
CA LEU A 27 -2.25 -18.68 7.79
C LEU A 27 -1.49 -19.96 7.49
N GLN A 28 -2.09 -20.92 6.76
CA GLN A 28 -1.42 -22.17 6.35
C GLN A 28 -0.19 -21.88 5.46
N SER A 29 -0.30 -20.92 4.54
CA SER A 29 0.84 -20.52 3.71
C SER A 29 1.98 -19.90 4.52
N LEU A 30 1.67 -19.20 5.61
CA LEU A 30 2.67 -18.67 6.54
C LEU A 30 3.30 -19.74 7.42
N GLN A 31 2.55 -20.78 7.83
CA GLN A 31 3.12 -21.92 8.55
C GLN A 31 4.12 -22.70 7.71
N SER A 32 3.98 -22.66 6.39
CA SER A 32 4.85 -23.35 5.42
C SER A 32 6.14 -22.61 5.13
N GLN A 33 6.37 -21.41 5.69
CA GLN A 33 7.56 -20.60 5.40
C GLN A 33 8.84 -21.34 5.80
N THR A 34 9.85 -21.26 4.92
CA THR A 34 11.21 -21.79 5.21
C THR A 34 11.99 -20.87 6.15
N TYR A 35 11.69 -19.59 6.16
CA TYR A 35 12.25 -18.60 7.07
C TYR A 35 11.59 -18.70 8.44
N ARG A 36 12.36 -19.02 9.49
CA ARG A 36 11.84 -19.32 10.84
C ARG A 36 11.94 -18.16 11.82
N GLN A 37 12.71 -17.10 11.53
CA GLN A 37 12.84 -15.92 12.37
C GLN A 37 11.62 -14.98 12.14
N MET A 38 10.43 -15.47 12.45
CA MET A 38 9.18 -14.75 12.23
C MET A 38 8.19 -14.90 13.38
N GLU A 39 7.27 -13.97 13.47
CA GLU A 39 6.05 -14.07 14.27
C GLU A 39 4.84 -13.66 13.43
N ILE A 40 3.67 -14.19 13.78
CA ILE A 40 2.41 -13.84 13.13
C ILE A 40 1.55 -13.07 14.12
N ILE A 41 1.02 -11.93 13.70
CA ILE A 41 0.12 -11.08 14.47
C ILE A 41 -1.15 -10.86 13.66
N LEU A 42 -2.25 -11.49 14.09
CA LEU A 42 -3.57 -11.19 13.57
C LEU A 42 -4.11 -9.94 14.28
N ALA A 43 -4.30 -8.87 13.53
CA ALA A 43 -4.95 -7.65 14.01
C ALA A 43 -6.45 -7.72 13.67
N ASP A 44 -7.21 -8.40 14.53
CA ASP A 44 -8.64 -8.60 14.35
C ASP A 44 -9.42 -7.33 14.67
N ASN A 45 -10.02 -6.76 13.64
CA ASN A 45 -10.63 -5.45 13.61
C ASN A 45 -12.15 -5.53 13.83
N ASP A 46 -12.55 -6.14 14.96
CA ASP A 46 -13.96 -6.34 15.35
C ASP A 46 -14.70 -7.30 14.39
N SER A 47 -14.11 -8.46 14.09
CA SER A 47 -14.78 -9.49 13.28
C SER A 47 -15.93 -10.14 14.05
N GLN A 48 -17.00 -10.46 13.33
CA GLN A 48 -18.21 -11.12 13.82
C GLN A 48 -18.38 -12.52 13.21
N ASP A 49 -17.38 -12.98 12.46
CA ASP A 49 -17.32 -14.30 11.84
C ASP A 49 -16.33 -15.23 12.59
N GLU A 50 -16.06 -16.40 12.06
CA GLU A 50 -15.21 -17.44 12.64
C GLU A 50 -13.69 -17.13 12.52
N SER A 51 -13.28 -15.90 12.21
CA SER A 51 -11.86 -15.54 11.97
C SER A 51 -10.96 -15.87 13.16
N ILE A 52 -11.44 -15.69 14.39
CA ILE A 52 -10.65 -15.95 15.61
C ILE A 52 -10.43 -17.45 15.81
N GLU A 53 -11.47 -18.23 15.64
CA GLU A 53 -11.46 -19.70 15.77
C GLU A 53 -10.53 -20.31 14.72
N ILE A 54 -10.67 -19.89 13.47
CA ILE A 54 -9.79 -20.28 12.35
C ILE A 54 -8.32 -19.97 12.67
N THR A 55 -8.05 -18.80 13.26
CA THR A 55 -6.68 -18.43 13.60
C THR A 55 -6.09 -19.32 14.68
N ARG A 56 -6.87 -19.65 15.71
CA ARG A 56 -6.41 -20.54 16.79
C ARG A 56 -6.10 -21.95 16.30
N GLU A 57 -6.88 -22.43 15.33
CA GLU A 57 -6.69 -23.75 14.73
C GLU A 57 -5.50 -23.77 13.75
N ALA A 58 -5.46 -22.82 12.80
CA ALA A 58 -4.46 -22.82 11.74
C ALA A 58 -3.10 -22.30 12.20
N SER A 59 -3.05 -21.45 13.22
CA SER A 59 -1.81 -20.83 13.73
C SER A 59 -1.87 -20.61 15.24
N PRO A 60 -1.78 -21.68 16.07
CA PRO A 60 -1.90 -21.57 17.52
C PRO A 60 -0.90 -20.63 18.19
N GLN A 61 0.22 -20.35 17.54
CA GLN A 61 1.27 -19.44 18.03
C GLN A 61 1.08 -17.98 17.60
N ALA A 62 0.08 -17.68 16.77
CA ALA A 62 -0.20 -16.32 16.36
C ALA A 62 -0.67 -15.47 17.54
N VAL A 63 -0.15 -14.25 17.61
CA VAL A 63 -0.66 -13.24 18.54
C VAL A 63 -1.96 -12.67 17.96
N ILE A 64 -3.07 -12.80 18.69
CA ILE A 64 -4.37 -12.29 18.27
C ILE A 64 -4.67 -11.01 19.03
N LEU A 65 -4.75 -9.88 18.31
CA LEU A 65 -5.15 -8.59 18.83
C LEU A 65 -6.61 -8.33 18.47
N ARG A 66 -7.50 -8.30 19.44
CA ARG A 66 -8.93 -7.99 19.22
C ARG A 66 -9.19 -6.53 19.49
N MET A 67 -9.69 -5.79 18.48
CA MET A 67 -10.14 -4.42 18.64
C MET A 67 -11.62 -4.39 19.06
N GLU A 68 -11.98 -3.40 19.88
CA GLU A 68 -13.36 -3.20 20.35
C GLU A 68 -14.29 -2.67 19.24
N ARG A 69 -13.73 -2.18 18.14
CA ARG A 69 -14.45 -1.65 16.98
C ARG A 69 -13.58 -1.69 15.74
N ASN A 70 -14.19 -1.64 14.57
CA ASN A 70 -13.48 -1.53 13.31
C ASN A 70 -12.77 -0.18 13.17
N LEU A 71 -11.43 -0.18 13.26
CA LEU A 71 -10.54 0.98 13.11
C LEU A 71 -10.06 1.19 11.66
N GLY A 72 -10.55 0.39 10.72
CA GLY A 72 -10.06 0.35 9.35
C GLY A 72 -8.69 -0.32 9.23
N PHE A 73 -8.22 -0.42 7.99
CA PHE A 73 -6.92 -1.03 7.67
C PHE A 73 -5.76 -0.36 8.44
N ALA A 74 -5.67 0.97 8.36
CA ALA A 74 -4.59 1.72 8.99
C ALA A 74 -4.52 1.52 10.51
N GLY A 75 -5.67 1.52 11.19
CA GLY A 75 -5.73 1.30 12.63
C GLY A 75 -5.34 -0.12 13.04
N ALA A 76 -5.82 -1.13 12.29
CA ALA A 76 -5.47 -2.52 12.55
C ALA A 76 -3.96 -2.79 12.33
N VAL A 77 -3.40 -2.30 11.22
CA VAL A 77 -1.96 -2.45 10.96
C VAL A 77 -1.13 -1.75 12.03
N ASN A 78 -1.48 -0.54 12.44
CA ASN A 78 -0.77 0.16 13.50
C ASN A 78 -0.82 -0.57 14.86
N ALA A 79 -1.95 -1.21 15.19
CA ALA A 79 -2.03 -2.04 16.40
C ALA A 79 -1.06 -3.22 16.32
N GLY A 80 -0.98 -3.88 15.17
CA GLY A 80 0.00 -4.95 14.92
C GLY A 80 1.44 -4.47 15.00
N ILE A 81 1.77 -3.29 14.42
CA ILE A 81 3.11 -2.69 14.51
C ILE A 81 3.51 -2.46 15.98
N ARG A 82 2.61 -1.93 16.78
CA ARG A 82 2.88 -1.70 18.24
C ARG A 82 3.14 -2.98 19.01
N ALA A 83 2.46 -4.06 18.67
CA ALA A 83 2.60 -5.37 19.34
C ALA A 83 3.79 -6.20 18.79
N SER A 84 4.35 -5.83 17.66
CA SER A 84 5.42 -6.58 17.01
C SER A 84 6.74 -6.50 17.77
N ARG A 85 7.55 -7.59 17.65
CA ARG A 85 8.91 -7.67 18.21
C ARG A 85 9.98 -7.64 17.12
N GLY A 86 9.58 -7.85 15.88
CA GLY A 86 10.50 -7.91 14.74
C GLY A 86 11.12 -6.57 14.38
N GLU A 87 12.30 -6.61 13.82
CA GLU A 87 13.00 -5.45 13.27
C GLU A 87 12.35 -4.98 11.96
N TRP A 88 11.71 -5.90 11.27
CA TRP A 88 10.95 -5.65 10.05
C TRP A 88 9.49 -6.07 10.21
N ILE A 89 8.61 -5.27 9.65
CA ILE A 89 7.17 -5.50 9.65
C ILE A 89 6.75 -5.86 8.24
N ALA A 90 6.26 -7.07 8.05
CA ALA A 90 5.57 -7.50 6.85
C ALA A 90 4.08 -7.27 7.03
N VAL A 91 3.52 -6.27 6.38
CA VAL A 91 2.07 -6.10 6.28
C VAL A 91 1.57 -7.06 5.21
N LEU A 92 0.56 -7.86 5.53
CA LEU A 92 0.02 -8.87 4.62
C LEU A 92 -1.50 -8.94 4.76
N ASN A 93 -2.25 -8.78 3.66
CA ASN A 93 -3.70 -8.93 3.68
C ASN A 93 -4.12 -10.38 4.00
N ASN A 94 -5.26 -10.53 4.67
CA ASN A 94 -5.84 -11.83 5.03
C ASN A 94 -6.33 -12.66 3.83
N ASP A 95 -6.56 -12.02 2.66
CA ASP A 95 -6.98 -12.64 1.40
C ASP A 95 -5.80 -12.92 0.45
N THR A 96 -4.64 -13.26 1.02
CA THR A 96 -3.42 -13.61 0.29
C THR A 96 -2.95 -15.02 0.59
N VAL A 97 -2.18 -15.58 -0.33
CA VAL A 97 -1.40 -16.82 -0.15
C VAL A 97 0.03 -16.54 -0.60
N VAL A 98 1.01 -17.03 0.15
CA VAL A 98 2.43 -16.79 -0.13
C VAL A 98 3.19 -18.10 -0.38
N PRO A 99 4.16 -18.15 -1.32
CA PRO A 99 5.07 -19.29 -1.47
C PRO A 99 5.89 -19.53 -0.20
N ALA A 100 6.39 -20.75 -0.04
CA ALA A 100 7.15 -21.16 1.15
C ALA A 100 8.46 -20.38 1.37
N ASP A 101 8.99 -19.77 0.34
CA ASP A 101 10.24 -18.99 0.34
C ASP A 101 10.00 -17.46 0.41
N TRP A 102 8.76 -16.99 0.49
CA TRP A 102 8.43 -15.56 0.47
C TRP A 102 9.22 -14.73 1.48
N LEU A 103 9.24 -15.15 2.77
CA LEU A 103 10.00 -14.44 3.79
C LEU A 103 11.53 -14.60 3.62
N ALA A 104 11.97 -15.71 3.05
CA ALA A 104 13.40 -15.89 2.72
C ALA A 104 13.84 -14.90 1.64
N GLU A 105 13.05 -14.71 0.58
CA GLU A 105 13.30 -13.71 -0.46
C GLU A 105 13.22 -12.28 0.09
N CYS A 106 12.31 -12.01 1.02
CA CYS A 106 12.29 -10.75 1.76
C CYS A 106 13.59 -10.52 2.55
N ALA A 107 14.09 -11.54 3.24
CA ALA A 107 15.34 -11.46 4.00
C ALA A 107 16.55 -11.24 3.08
N VAL A 108 16.58 -11.86 1.90
CA VAL A 108 17.58 -11.59 0.87
C VAL A 108 17.55 -10.12 0.45
N GLY A 109 16.36 -9.57 0.19
CA GLY A 109 16.19 -8.15 -0.12
C GLY A 109 16.72 -7.23 0.98
N ILE A 110 16.42 -7.53 2.25
CA ILE A 110 16.92 -6.78 3.42
C ILE A 110 18.45 -6.78 3.48
N GLN A 111 19.08 -7.93 3.22
CA GLN A 111 20.55 -8.06 3.22
C GLN A 111 21.20 -7.35 2.04
N SER A 112 20.57 -7.41 0.85
CA SER A 112 21.10 -6.80 -0.37
C SER A 112 20.99 -5.27 -0.36
N HIS A 113 20.02 -4.73 0.38
CA HIS A 113 19.73 -3.30 0.46
C HIS A 113 19.66 -2.80 1.91
N PRO A 114 20.79 -2.76 2.64
CA PRO A 114 20.82 -2.35 4.05
C PRO A 114 20.35 -0.89 4.27
N GLU A 115 20.43 -0.05 3.24
CA GLU A 115 19.92 1.33 3.23
C GLU A 115 18.41 1.44 3.05
N ALA A 116 17.73 0.35 2.66
CA ALA A 116 16.30 0.35 2.40
C ALA A 116 15.50 0.59 3.68
N SER A 117 14.44 1.36 3.53
CA SER A 117 13.46 1.63 4.57
C SER A 117 12.18 0.80 4.40
N PHE A 118 11.88 0.38 3.18
CA PHE A 118 10.73 -0.45 2.85
C PHE A 118 10.93 -1.23 1.55
N PHE A 119 10.12 -2.27 1.38
CA PHE A 119 10.08 -3.07 0.16
C PHE A 119 8.63 -3.32 -0.27
N ALA A 120 8.39 -3.36 -1.58
CA ALA A 120 7.17 -3.87 -2.17
C ALA A 120 7.39 -5.29 -2.67
N CYS A 121 6.47 -6.17 -2.37
CA CYS A 121 6.44 -7.52 -2.91
C CYS A 121 5.86 -7.55 -4.33
N ARG A 122 6.15 -8.61 -5.07
CA ARG A 122 5.47 -8.93 -6.33
C ARG A 122 4.13 -9.55 -6.02
N ILE A 123 3.07 -8.80 -6.27
CA ILE A 123 1.71 -9.26 -6.00
C ILE A 123 1.07 -9.68 -7.32
N LEU A 124 0.65 -10.95 -7.39
CA LEU A 124 0.01 -11.58 -8.53
C LEU A 124 -1.47 -11.83 -8.21
N ASP A 125 -2.31 -11.89 -9.24
CA ASP A 125 -3.69 -12.31 -9.10
C ASP A 125 -3.75 -13.79 -8.69
N PHE A 126 -4.60 -14.15 -7.73
CA PHE A 126 -4.70 -15.52 -7.24
C PHE A 126 -5.27 -16.47 -8.30
N ALA A 127 -6.26 -16.03 -9.06
CA ALA A 127 -6.94 -16.83 -10.08
C ALA A 127 -6.12 -16.94 -11.38
N ASP A 128 -5.41 -15.85 -11.77
CA ASP A 128 -4.50 -15.84 -12.93
C ASP A 128 -3.11 -15.39 -12.50
N ARG A 129 -2.28 -16.32 -12.02
CA ARG A 129 -0.90 -16.06 -11.55
C ARG A 129 0.05 -15.50 -12.60
N LYS A 130 -0.41 -15.34 -13.84
CA LYS A 130 0.33 -14.64 -14.92
C LYS A 130 -0.09 -13.17 -15.03
N ARG A 131 -0.96 -12.70 -14.13
CA ARG A 131 -1.43 -11.31 -14.09
C ARG A 131 -0.87 -10.61 -12.86
N ILE A 132 -0.25 -9.45 -13.09
CA ILE A 132 0.26 -8.62 -11.99
C ILE A 132 -0.91 -7.89 -11.32
N PHE A 133 -0.97 -7.96 -10.01
CA PHE A 133 -1.83 -7.10 -9.20
C PHE A 133 -1.08 -5.82 -8.78
N SER A 134 0.19 -5.94 -8.35
CA SER A 134 1.08 -4.80 -8.06
C SER A 134 2.55 -5.23 -8.14
N ALA A 135 3.37 -4.40 -8.75
CA ALA A 135 4.83 -4.47 -8.76
C ALA A 135 5.45 -3.21 -8.14
N GLY A 136 4.89 -2.79 -7.00
CA GLY A 136 5.17 -1.51 -6.35
C GLY A 136 4.26 -0.39 -6.87
N ASP A 137 4.22 0.72 -6.14
CA ASP A 137 3.36 1.84 -6.48
C ASP A 137 4.18 3.06 -6.89
N CYS A 138 3.65 3.77 -7.89
CA CYS A 138 4.15 5.05 -8.36
C CYS A 138 3.23 6.19 -7.87
N TYR A 139 3.75 7.41 -7.87
CA TYR A 139 2.96 8.62 -7.62
C TYR A 139 3.14 9.60 -8.79
N LEU A 140 2.03 10.12 -9.30
CA LEU A 140 1.99 10.98 -10.46
C LEU A 140 1.86 12.45 -10.06
N ARG A 141 2.35 13.36 -10.91
CA ARG A 141 2.12 14.81 -10.77
C ARG A 141 0.63 15.18 -10.74
N ALA A 142 -0.22 14.31 -11.28
CA ALA A 142 -1.69 14.39 -11.14
C ALA A 142 -2.21 14.23 -9.71
N GLY A 143 -1.34 13.99 -8.71
CA GLY A 143 -1.76 13.77 -7.33
C GLY A 143 -2.39 12.39 -7.10
N LEU A 144 -2.03 11.40 -7.91
CA LEU A 144 -2.58 10.05 -7.88
C LEU A 144 -1.51 9.00 -7.63
N GLY A 145 -1.83 8.01 -6.81
CA GLY A 145 -1.11 6.74 -6.79
C GLY A 145 -1.41 5.95 -8.07
N TYR A 146 -0.39 5.35 -8.65
CA TYR A 146 -0.47 4.46 -9.79
C TYR A 146 0.13 3.12 -9.39
N ARG A 147 -0.65 2.06 -9.46
CA ARG A 147 -0.19 0.70 -9.17
C ARG A 147 0.49 0.13 -10.39
N ARG A 148 1.81 -0.04 -10.31
CA ARG A 148 2.62 -0.56 -11.42
C ARG A 148 2.23 -2.00 -11.73
N GLY A 149 2.06 -2.31 -13.00
CA GLY A 149 1.69 -3.63 -13.49
C GLY A 149 0.22 -4.01 -13.32
N GLN A 150 -0.61 -3.14 -12.74
CA GLN A 150 -2.01 -3.49 -12.47
C GLN A 150 -2.71 -4.03 -13.71
N GLU A 151 -3.28 -5.24 -13.58
CA GLU A 151 -4.03 -5.96 -14.62
C GLU A 151 -3.21 -6.37 -15.86
N GLN A 152 -1.89 -6.15 -15.82
CA GLN A 152 -1.00 -6.54 -16.91
C GLN A 152 -0.57 -7.99 -16.78
N ARG A 153 -0.24 -8.59 -17.93
CA ARG A 153 0.45 -9.87 -17.94
C ARG A 153 1.85 -9.70 -17.40
N ASP A 154 2.29 -10.72 -16.66
CA ASP A 154 3.64 -10.81 -16.17
C ASP A 154 4.66 -10.85 -17.32
N ARG A 155 5.71 -10.04 -17.22
CA ARG A 155 6.74 -9.81 -18.23
C ARG A 155 8.12 -9.71 -17.62
N GLU A 156 9.16 -9.84 -18.44
CA GLU A 156 10.57 -9.79 -18.01
C GLU A 156 10.92 -8.54 -17.20
N GLU A 157 10.31 -7.40 -17.47
CA GLU A 157 10.56 -6.16 -16.73
C GLU A 157 10.12 -6.24 -15.26
N PHE A 158 9.11 -7.08 -14.94
CA PHE A 158 8.68 -7.31 -13.55
C PHE A 158 9.59 -8.33 -12.82
N ASN A 159 10.57 -8.93 -13.49
CA ASN A 159 11.60 -9.76 -12.88
C ASN A 159 12.82 -8.97 -12.41
N ARG A 160 12.81 -7.64 -12.56
CA ARG A 160 13.94 -6.77 -12.21
C ARG A 160 13.63 -5.94 -10.97
N GLU A 161 14.56 -5.94 -10.03
CA GLU A 161 14.53 -5.02 -8.91
C GLU A 161 14.59 -3.57 -9.39
N CYS A 162 13.84 -2.70 -8.75
CA CYS A 162 13.90 -1.27 -9.02
C CYS A 162 13.52 -0.47 -7.78
N ARG A 163 13.94 0.79 -7.75
CA ARG A 163 13.43 1.74 -6.76
C ARG A 163 11.95 2.02 -7.00
N ILE A 164 11.19 2.12 -5.92
CA ILE A 164 9.76 2.40 -5.96
C ILE A 164 9.41 3.60 -5.09
N PHE A 165 8.28 4.21 -5.39
CA PHE A 165 7.80 5.38 -4.64
C PHE A 165 7.11 4.97 -3.33
N SER A 166 6.24 3.99 -3.38
CA SER A 166 5.55 3.39 -2.24
C SER A 166 5.28 1.90 -2.47
N ALA A 167 4.89 1.21 -1.43
CA ALA A 167 4.52 -0.21 -1.49
C ALA A 167 3.03 -0.37 -1.24
N CYS A 168 2.38 -1.21 -2.02
CA CYS A 168 0.96 -1.54 -1.86
C CYS A 168 0.72 -2.18 -0.49
N GLY A 169 -0.26 -1.66 0.27
CA GLY A 169 -0.61 -2.15 1.60
C GLY A 169 -1.06 -3.61 1.65
N CYS A 170 -1.31 -4.24 0.49
CA CYS A 170 -1.65 -5.65 0.41
C CYS A 170 -0.49 -6.56 0.86
N ALA A 171 0.75 -6.26 0.42
CA ALA A 171 1.96 -6.99 0.82
C ALA A 171 3.19 -6.08 0.73
N ALA A 172 3.71 -5.66 1.86
CA ALA A 172 4.81 -4.72 1.95
C ALA A 172 5.66 -4.97 3.19
N LEU A 173 6.98 -4.74 3.10
CA LEU A 173 7.87 -4.76 4.25
C LEU A 173 8.32 -3.35 4.60
N TYR A 174 8.36 -3.07 5.89
CA TYR A 174 8.87 -1.81 6.43
C TYR A 174 9.83 -2.07 7.57
N ARG A 175 10.91 -1.31 7.63
CA ARG A 175 11.76 -1.28 8.83
C ARG A 175 10.96 -0.69 9.99
N LYS A 176 10.86 -1.41 11.12
CA LYS A 176 10.03 -1.02 12.27
C LYS A 176 10.40 0.38 12.78
N THR A 177 11.69 0.67 12.95
CA THR A 177 12.17 1.98 13.39
C THR A 177 11.74 3.12 12.47
N VAL A 178 11.61 2.86 11.17
CA VAL A 178 11.09 3.86 10.20
C VAL A 178 9.59 4.07 10.42
N LEU A 179 8.81 3.01 10.62
CA LEU A 179 7.38 3.16 10.95
C LEU A 179 7.18 3.95 12.24
N GLU A 180 7.98 3.68 13.27
CA GLU A 180 7.94 4.39 14.55
C GLU A 180 8.30 5.88 14.37
N GLU A 181 9.37 6.19 13.64
CA GLU A 181 9.81 7.55 13.35
C GLU A 181 8.73 8.38 12.62
N PHE A 182 8.02 7.75 11.67
CA PHE A 182 7.00 8.43 10.87
C PHE A 182 5.57 8.27 11.42
N GLY A 183 5.39 7.61 12.56
CA GLY A 183 4.09 7.43 13.21
C GLY A 183 3.17 6.42 12.51
N GLY A 184 3.74 5.48 11.75
CA GLY A 184 2.98 4.43 11.06
C GLY A 184 2.04 4.96 9.97
N PHE A 185 0.92 4.26 9.79
CA PHE A 185 -0.14 4.66 8.89
C PHE A 185 -1.07 5.69 9.55
N ASP A 186 -1.55 6.67 8.82
CA ASP A 186 -2.49 7.65 9.37
C ASP A 186 -3.90 7.04 9.49
N GLU A 187 -4.33 6.76 10.71
CA GLU A 187 -5.59 6.07 11.00
C GLU A 187 -6.84 6.82 10.50
N ARG A 188 -6.74 8.13 10.26
CA ARG A 188 -7.82 8.95 9.69
C ARG A 188 -8.18 8.57 8.26
N PHE A 189 -7.25 7.90 7.54
CA PHE A 189 -7.53 7.35 6.22
C PHE A 189 -8.48 6.16 6.28
N PHE A 190 -8.51 5.42 7.35
CA PHE A 190 -9.30 4.22 7.56
C PHE A 190 -8.88 3.09 6.61
N ALA A 191 -9.11 3.25 5.31
CA ALA A 191 -8.67 2.36 4.24
C ALA A 191 -8.53 3.15 2.93
N TYR A 192 -7.65 2.70 2.04
CA TYR A 192 -7.24 3.30 0.77
C TYR A 192 -6.40 4.56 0.89
N LEU A 193 -5.26 4.56 0.20
CA LEU A 193 -4.28 5.65 0.10
C LEU A 193 -3.52 5.98 1.41
N GLU A 194 -3.69 5.22 2.48
CA GLU A 194 -2.86 5.30 3.67
C GLU A 194 -1.41 4.89 3.38
N ASP A 195 -1.21 3.93 2.48
CA ASP A 195 0.08 3.49 1.96
C ASP A 195 0.73 4.57 1.07
N VAL A 196 -0.05 5.23 0.23
CA VAL A 196 0.40 6.37 -0.59
C VAL A 196 0.80 7.55 0.31
N ASP A 197 0.03 7.86 1.36
CA ASP A 197 0.38 8.90 2.33
C ASP A 197 1.71 8.58 3.04
N LEU A 198 1.88 7.33 3.49
CA LEU A 198 3.13 6.87 4.10
C LEU A 198 4.30 6.97 3.10
N GLY A 199 4.13 6.49 1.87
CA GLY A 199 5.12 6.60 0.80
C GLY A 199 5.56 8.05 0.57
N LEU A 200 4.63 9.00 0.47
CA LEU A 200 4.94 10.44 0.32
C LEU A 200 5.77 10.99 1.50
N ARG A 201 5.43 10.61 2.73
CA ARG A 201 6.20 11.01 3.92
C ARG A 201 7.61 10.44 3.90
N LEU A 202 7.76 9.18 3.52
CA LEU A 202 9.05 8.50 3.41
C LEU A 202 9.92 9.12 2.29
N GLN A 203 9.37 9.33 1.10
CA GLN A 203 10.08 9.96 -0.02
C GLN A 203 10.52 11.39 0.31
N THR A 204 9.66 12.14 0.99
CA THR A 204 9.99 13.51 1.45
C THR A 204 11.19 13.53 2.38
N ALA A 205 11.30 12.52 3.25
CA ALA A 205 12.43 12.37 4.16
C ALA A 205 13.65 11.69 3.51
N GLY A 206 13.52 11.31 2.25
CA GLY A 206 14.59 10.65 1.50
C GLY A 206 14.81 9.20 1.84
N ARG A 207 13.79 8.56 2.37
CA ARG A 207 13.81 7.12 2.61
C ARG A 207 13.72 6.38 1.28
N ILE A 208 14.41 5.24 1.19
CA ILE A 208 14.54 4.46 -0.04
C ILE A 208 13.70 3.20 0.08
N GLY A 209 12.97 2.88 -0.99
CA GLY A 209 12.25 1.63 -1.13
C GLY A 209 12.60 0.90 -2.42
N TYR A 210 12.51 -0.44 -2.38
CA TYR A 210 12.76 -1.31 -3.52
C TYR A 210 11.61 -2.28 -3.75
N TYR A 211 11.42 -2.64 -4.99
CA TYR A 211 10.56 -3.73 -5.42
C TYR A 211 11.37 -5.03 -5.44
N LEU A 212 10.83 -6.08 -4.81
CA LEU A 212 11.42 -7.42 -4.74
C LEU A 212 10.65 -8.38 -5.66
N PRO A 213 11.16 -8.67 -6.86
CA PRO A 213 10.45 -9.49 -7.85
C PRO A 213 10.31 -10.96 -7.43
N ARG A 214 11.16 -11.46 -6.54
CA ARG A 214 11.14 -12.86 -6.06
C ARG A 214 10.26 -13.05 -4.83
N ALA A 215 9.94 -11.99 -4.10
CA ALA A 215 9.01 -12.03 -2.98
C ALA A 215 7.55 -12.04 -3.50
N GLU A 216 7.09 -13.18 -4.02
CA GLU A 216 5.77 -13.33 -4.64
C GLU A 216 4.65 -13.48 -3.63
N VAL A 217 3.49 -12.89 -3.93
CA VAL A 217 2.28 -12.98 -3.14
C VAL A 217 1.09 -13.16 -4.08
N PHE A 218 0.21 -14.10 -3.81
CA PHE A 218 -1.01 -14.33 -4.57
C PHE A 218 -2.20 -13.72 -3.83
N HIS A 219 -2.91 -12.80 -4.47
CA HIS A 219 -3.97 -12.00 -3.85
C HIS A 219 -5.32 -12.26 -4.52
N HIS A 220 -6.36 -12.54 -3.73
CA HIS A 220 -7.73 -12.75 -4.23
C HIS A 220 -8.40 -11.47 -4.72
N GLY A 221 -7.98 -10.30 -4.22
CA GLY A 221 -8.31 -8.99 -4.80
C GLY A 221 -9.70 -8.43 -4.53
N ALA A 222 -10.61 -9.14 -3.89
CA ALA A 222 -11.98 -8.66 -3.68
C ALA A 222 -12.59 -9.06 -2.33
N GLY A 223 -11.78 -9.62 -1.44
CA GLY A 223 -12.29 -10.28 -0.23
C GLY A 223 -13.15 -9.39 0.66
N THR A 224 -12.70 -8.19 0.97
CA THR A 224 -13.34 -7.35 2.01
C THR A 224 -13.91 -6.03 1.46
N SER A 225 -13.51 -5.57 0.28
CA SER A 225 -13.82 -4.19 -0.18
C SER A 225 -14.96 -4.07 -1.18
N GLY A 226 -15.45 -5.18 -1.73
CA GLY A 226 -16.56 -5.17 -2.71
C GLY A 226 -16.19 -4.55 -4.07
N GLY A 227 -14.90 -4.45 -4.39
CA GLY A 227 -14.39 -3.96 -5.68
C GLY A 227 -14.18 -2.44 -5.75
N GLU A 228 -13.60 -1.99 -6.88
CA GLU A 228 -13.13 -0.60 -7.09
C GLU A 228 -14.24 0.45 -6.96
N PHE A 229 -15.46 0.12 -7.39
CA PHE A 229 -16.62 1.03 -7.38
C PHE A 229 -17.64 0.70 -6.29
N SER A 230 -17.24 -0.04 -5.23
CA SER A 230 -18.10 -0.18 -4.06
C SER A 230 -18.36 1.19 -3.40
N THR A 231 -19.47 1.29 -2.67
CA THR A 231 -19.86 2.52 -1.94
C THR A 231 -18.74 3.01 -1.02
N LEU A 232 -18.09 2.06 -0.31
CA LEU A 232 -16.97 2.37 0.58
C LEU A 232 -15.74 2.83 -0.20
N ALA A 233 -15.34 2.11 -1.25
CA ALA A 233 -14.16 2.42 -2.03
C ALA A 233 -14.26 3.80 -2.67
N VAL A 234 -15.38 4.13 -3.33
CA VAL A 234 -15.57 5.46 -3.93
C VAL A 234 -15.52 6.56 -2.89
N ARG A 235 -16.23 6.38 -1.75
CA ARG A 235 -16.21 7.36 -0.65
C ARG A 235 -14.82 7.59 -0.11
N MET A 236 -14.08 6.52 0.23
CA MET A 236 -12.76 6.62 0.84
C MET A 236 -11.73 7.15 -0.14
N ARG A 237 -11.66 6.65 -1.37
CA ARG A 237 -10.73 7.14 -2.40
C ARG A 237 -10.94 8.62 -2.71
N THR A 238 -12.19 9.08 -2.83
CA THR A 238 -12.50 10.50 -3.02
C THR A 238 -11.99 11.34 -1.86
N ARG A 239 -12.33 10.94 -0.63
CA ARG A 239 -11.88 11.63 0.58
C ARG A 239 -10.36 11.66 0.68
N ASN A 240 -9.76 10.48 0.60
CA ASN A 240 -8.37 10.29 0.92
C ASN A 240 -7.43 10.87 -0.14
N SER A 241 -7.82 10.91 -1.42
CA SER A 241 -7.03 11.60 -2.45
C SER A 241 -6.85 13.10 -2.14
N LEU A 242 -7.91 13.73 -1.64
CA LEU A 242 -7.84 15.13 -1.20
C LEU A 242 -7.03 15.29 0.09
N LEU A 243 -7.18 14.35 1.05
CA LEU A 243 -6.40 14.40 2.29
C LEU A 243 -4.89 14.24 2.04
N VAL A 244 -4.48 13.35 1.13
CA VAL A 244 -3.08 13.21 0.69
C VAL A 244 -2.56 14.54 0.14
N LEU A 245 -3.28 15.18 -0.76
CA LEU A 245 -2.90 16.47 -1.34
C LEU A 245 -2.78 17.56 -0.27
N LEU A 246 -3.73 17.62 0.65
CA LEU A 246 -3.75 18.61 1.73
C LEU A 246 -2.65 18.40 2.74
N LYS A 247 -2.30 17.16 3.08
CA LYS A 247 -1.33 16.83 4.14
C LYS A 247 0.09 16.71 3.62
N SER A 248 0.30 15.85 2.60
CA SER A 248 1.62 15.27 2.32
C SER A 248 2.29 15.85 1.08
N VAL A 249 1.60 16.72 0.32
CA VAL A 249 2.16 17.32 -0.91
C VAL A 249 2.53 18.79 -0.70
N PRO A 250 3.76 19.26 -0.99
CA PRO A 250 4.16 20.65 -0.83
C PRO A 250 3.30 21.65 -1.63
N ALA A 251 3.01 22.85 -1.08
CA ALA A 251 2.13 23.84 -1.72
C ALA A 251 2.62 24.27 -3.10
N ALA A 252 3.94 24.48 -3.26
CA ALA A 252 4.53 24.85 -4.55
C ALA A 252 4.29 23.76 -5.61
N PHE A 253 4.30 22.46 -5.20
CA PHE A 253 3.97 21.36 -6.08
C PHE A 253 2.49 21.41 -6.49
N LEU A 254 1.58 21.60 -5.52
CA LEU A 254 0.14 21.69 -5.80
C LEU A 254 -0.16 22.79 -6.82
N LEU A 255 0.42 23.98 -6.66
CA LEU A 255 0.22 25.09 -7.59
C LEU A 255 0.74 24.76 -8.99
N ARG A 256 1.93 24.15 -9.07
CA ARG A 256 2.56 23.79 -10.36
C ARG A 256 1.78 22.69 -11.09
N CYS A 257 1.20 21.75 -10.35
CA CYS A 257 0.50 20.59 -10.90
C CYS A 257 -1.02 20.74 -10.92
N LEU A 258 -1.55 21.92 -10.56
CA LEU A 258 -2.99 22.17 -10.43
C LEU A 258 -3.81 21.71 -11.65
N PRO A 259 -3.42 21.99 -12.92
CA PRO A 259 -4.18 21.52 -14.07
C PRO A 259 -4.25 19.98 -14.15
N MET A 260 -3.15 19.31 -13.84
CA MET A 260 -3.06 17.82 -13.85
C MET A 260 -3.94 17.24 -12.75
N ILE A 261 -3.87 17.80 -11.54
CA ILE A 261 -4.68 17.41 -10.39
C ILE A 261 -6.17 17.63 -10.68
N ALA A 262 -6.53 18.78 -11.24
CA ALA A 262 -7.92 19.08 -11.60
C ALA A 262 -8.47 18.07 -12.63
N LEU A 263 -7.69 17.78 -13.68
CA LEU A 263 -8.05 16.77 -14.68
C LEU A 263 -8.28 15.39 -14.04
N ALA A 264 -7.42 14.99 -13.11
CA ALA A 264 -7.54 13.71 -12.40
C ALA A 264 -8.81 13.67 -11.54
N GLN A 265 -9.09 14.70 -10.77
CA GLN A 265 -10.28 14.78 -9.92
C GLN A 265 -11.58 14.81 -10.75
N LEU A 266 -11.61 15.55 -11.86
CA LEU A 266 -12.76 15.58 -12.79
C LEU A 266 -12.98 14.20 -13.43
N SER A 267 -11.91 13.53 -13.84
CA SER A 267 -11.99 12.16 -14.39
C SER A 267 -12.55 11.17 -13.35
N TRP A 268 -12.09 11.26 -12.10
CA TRP A 268 -12.61 10.41 -11.00
C TRP A 268 -14.09 10.68 -10.73
N MET A 269 -14.49 11.94 -10.70
CA MET A 269 -15.90 12.34 -10.55
C MET A 269 -16.77 11.77 -11.67
N ALA A 270 -16.32 11.90 -12.94
CA ALA A 270 -17.04 11.36 -14.10
C ALA A 270 -17.19 9.83 -14.02
N ARG A 271 -16.14 9.10 -13.59
CA ARG A 271 -16.20 7.64 -13.37
C ARG A 271 -17.18 7.28 -12.25
N ALA A 272 -17.14 8.00 -11.12
CA ALA A 272 -18.09 7.79 -10.02
C ALA A 272 -19.53 8.01 -10.47
N LEU A 273 -19.78 9.03 -11.30
CA LEU A 273 -21.10 9.29 -11.89
C LEU A 273 -21.51 8.16 -12.84
N ALA A 274 -20.65 7.75 -13.75
CA ALA A 274 -20.91 6.67 -14.73
C ALA A 274 -21.27 5.33 -14.05
N HIS A 275 -20.72 5.07 -12.85
CA HIS A 275 -21.02 3.87 -12.06
C HIS A 275 -22.18 4.07 -11.05
N GLY A 276 -22.93 5.16 -11.13
CA GLY A 276 -24.05 5.44 -10.22
C GLY A 276 -23.63 5.72 -8.76
N ARG A 277 -22.38 6.16 -8.54
CA ARG A 277 -21.81 6.36 -7.19
C ARG A 277 -21.62 7.82 -6.78
N ILE A 278 -22.34 8.74 -7.41
CA ILE A 278 -22.21 10.18 -7.14
C ILE A 278 -22.50 10.52 -5.67
N GLY A 279 -23.47 9.86 -5.02
CA GLY A 279 -23.75 10.05 -3.61
C GLY A 279 -22.59 9.67 -2.69
N SER A 280 -21.86 8.60 -3.03
CA SER A 280 -20.64 8.18 -2.31
C SER A 280 -19.49 9.16 -2.53
N TYR A 281 -19.35 9.67 -3.75
CA TYR A 281 -18.39 10.71 -4.10
C TYR A 281 -18.65 11.99 -3.27
N LEU A 282 -19.88 12.49 -3.23
CA LEU A 282 -20.25 13.68 -2.45
C LEU A 282 -20.00 13.50 -0.94
N ARG A 283 -20.32 12.31 -0.38
CA ARG A 283 -19.98 11.98 1.01
C ARG A 283 -18.48 11.96 1.24
N GLY A 284 -17.70 11.50 0.26
CA GLY A 284 -16.23 11.56 0.29
C GLY A 284 -15.72 13.00 0.36
N LEU A 285 -16.24 13.89 -0.49
CA LEU A 285 -15.91 15.33 -0.45
C LEU A 285 -16.24 15.96 0.92
N GLY A 286 -17.44 15.70 1.45
CA GLY A 286 -17.84 16.20 2.78
C GLY A 286 -16.87 15.71 3.88
N GLY A 287 -16.50 14.43 3.84
CA GLY A 287 -15.51 13.88 4.77
C GLY A 287 -14.11 14.51 4.63
N ALA A 288 -13.71 14.87 3.42
CA ALA A 288 -12.45 15.59 3.21
C ALA A 288 -12.48 17.00 3.81
N VAL A 289 -13.59 17.73 3.65
CA VAL A 289 -13.77 19.06 4.23
C VAL A 289 -13.71 19.02 5.76
N ILE A 290 -14.36 18.02 6.39
CA ILE A 290 -14.34 17.86 7.86
C ILE A 290 -12.92 17.62 8.38
N LEU A 291 -12.10 16.82 7.68
CA LEU A 291 -10.73 16.48 8.09
C LEU A 291 -9.68 17.50 7.62
N ALA A 292 -10.00 18.39 6.67
CA ALA A 292 -9.07 19.34 6.10
C ALA A 292 -8.29 20.18 7.14
N PRO A 293 -8.91 20.74 8.22
CA PRO A 293 -8.16 21.50 9.23
C PRO A 293 -7.07 20.68 9.92
N ALA A 294 -7.34 19.41 10.21
CA ALA A 294 -6.36 18.51 10.81
C ALA A 294 -5.21 18.21 9.83
N MET A 295 -5.52 17.96 8.57
CA MET A 295 -4.52 17.71 7.51
C MET A 295 -3.61 18.93 7.28
N ILE A 296 -4.18 20.12 7.25
CA ILE A 296 -3.42 21.38 7.10
C ILE A 296 -2.50 21.61 8.31
N ARG A 297 -2.95 21.26 9.52
CA ARG A 297 -2.13 21.33 10.73
C ARG A 297 -0.94 20.37 10.65
N ASP A 298 -1.15 19.14 10.21
CA ASP A 298 -0.08 18.16 10.07
C ASP A 298 0.87 18.53 8.93
N ARG A 299 0.36 19.12 7.86
CA ARG A 299 1.19 19.71 6.80
C ARG A 299 2.21 20.73 7.37
N ALA A 300 1.81 21.55 8.33
CA ALA A 300 2.70 22.49 8.98
C ALA A 300 3.86 21.78 9.71
N ARG A 301 3.60 20.63 10.30
CA ARG A 301 4.62 19.77 10.95
C ARG A 301 5.59 19.13 9.94
N LEU A 302 5.12 18.78 8.75
CA LEU A 302 5.95 18.21 7.69
C LEU A 302 6.81 19.27 6.96
N ARG A 303 6.45 20.55 7.09
CA ARG A 303 7.08 21.67 6.39
C ARG A 303 8.62 21.78 6.56
N PRO A 304 9.21 21.53 7.74
CA PRO A 304 10.65 21.55 7.92
C PRO A 304 11.38 20.51 7.05
N ALA A 305 10.85 19.29 6.94
CA ALA A 305 11.42 18.25 6.09
C ALA A 305 11.43 18.67 4.61
N TRP A 306 10.40 19.37 4.12
CA TRP A 306 10.34 19.84 2.75
C TRP A 306 11.32 20.97 2.41
N LYS A 307 11.71 21.81 3.38
CA LYS A 307 12.66 22.93 3.12
C LYS A 307 13.96 22.41 2.53
N ASN A 308 14.45 21.29 3.02
CA ASN A 308 15.74 20.73 2.64
C ASN A 308 15.64 19.69 1.50
N SER A 309 14.42 19.27 1.12
CA SER A 309 14.20 18.15 0.20
C SER A 309 13.40 18.49 -1.06
N LYS A 310 13.00 19.75 -1.30
CA LYS A 310 12.13 20.14 -2.43
C LYS A 310 12.60 19.63 -3.79
N ARG A 311 13.89 19.79 -4.11
CA ARG A 311 14.48 19.34 -5.37
C ARG A 311 14.45 17.82 -5.47
N ARG A 312 14.81 17.14 -4.40
CA ARG A 312 14.80 15.67 -4.30
C ARG A 312 13.38 15.13 -4.44
N PHE A 313 12.43 15.64 -3.67
CA PHE A 313 11.02 15.25 -3.74
C PHE A 313 10.46 15.41 -5.17
N TRP A 314 10.77 16.54 -5.83
CA TRP A 314 10.38 16.74 -7.22
C TRP A 314 10.98 15.66 -8.13
N GLN A 315 12.26 15.37 -7.97
CA GLN A 315 12.96 14.37 -8.77
C GLN A 315 12.38 12.96 -8.54
N GLU A 316 12.08 12.59 -7.30
CA GLU A 316 11.47 11.28 -6.99
C GLU A 316 10.08 11.15 -7.62
N ILE A 317 9.27 12.21 -7.66
CA ILE A 317 7.99 12.16 -8.37
C ILE A 317 8.18 12.03 -9.88
N LEU A 318 9.13 12.73 -10.48
CA LEU A 318 9.43 12.60 -11.91
C LEU A 318 9.93 11.18 -12.26
N ASN A 319 10.80 10.62 -11.44
CA ASN A 319 11.28 9.25 -11.60
C ASN A 319 10.13 8.25 -11.50
N SER A 320 9.27 8.42 -10.50
CA SER A 320 8.09 7.61 -10.28
C SER A 320 7.09 7.70 -11.45
N GLU A 321 6.85 8.91 -11.95
CA GLU A 321 5.97 9.10 -13.11
C GLU A 321 6.58 8.55 -14.40
N SER A 322 7.89 8.65 -14.58
CA SER A 322 8.58 8.02 -15.72
C SER A 322 8.42 6.49 -15.70
N LEU A 323 8.56 5.87 -14.53
CA LEU A 323 8.32 4.43 -14.36
C LEU A 323 6.88 4.06 -14.70
N ALA A 324 5.90 4.83 -14.22
CA ALA A 324 4.48 4.62 -14.53
C ALA A 324 4.17 4.82 -16.02
N ARG A 325 4.81 5.80 -16.67
CA ARG A 325 4.65 6.07 -18.10
C ARG A 325 5.17 4.93 -18.96
N ASN A 326 6.34 4.39 -18.63
CA ASN A 326 6.93 3.24 -19.34
C ASN A 326 6.02 2.02 -19.19
N ASP A 327 5.59 1.71 -17.97
CA ASP A 327 4.66 0.64 -17.66
C ASP A 327 3.35 0.78 -18.44
N PHE A 328 2.77 1.97 -18.49
CA PHE A 328 1.54 2.25 -19.23
C PHE A 328 1.72 2.16 -20.75
N ALA A 329 2.87 2.62 -21.29
CA ALA A 329 3.14 2.61 -22.73
C ALA A 329 3.24 1.19 -23.29
N GLU A 330 3.72 0.24 -22.51
CA GLU A 330 3.84 -1.17 -22.88
C GLU A 330 2.52 -1.93 -22.77
N ASN A 331 1.56 -1.43 -21.97
CA ASN A 331 0.23 -2.01 -21.79
C ASN A 331 -0.81 -1.45 -22.79
N ARG A 332 -0.53 -1.50 -24.09
CA ARG A 332 -1.42 -0.93 -25.12
C ARG A 332 -2.74 -1.69 -25.32
N ALA A 333 -2.83 -2.92 -24.82
CA ALA A 333 -3.94 -3.84 -25.14
C ALA A 333 -5.15 -3.72 -24.21
N GLU A 334 -4.99 -3.12 -23.00
CA GLU A 334 -6.10 -2.95 -22.06
C GLU A 334 -6.80 -1.60 -22.28
N PRO A 335 -8.12 -1.50 -22.06
CA PRO A 335 -8.83 -0.23 -22.07
C PRO A 335 -8.48 0.57 -20.81
N GLY A 336 -7.17 0.69 -20.52
CA GLY A 336 -6.62 1.48 -19.45
C GLY A 336 -7.28 2.85 -19.42
N SER A 337 -7.47 3.42 -18.28
CA SER A 337 -8.30 4.60 -18.07
C SER A 337 -8.04 5.63 -19.17
N PHE A 338 -9.09 6.07 -19.85
CA PHE A 338 -9.06 7.19 -20.81
C PHE A 338 -8.27 8.38 -20.24
N PHE A 339 -8.39 8.59 -18.92
CA PHE A 339 -7.62 9.58 -18.18
C PHE A 339 -6.10 9.39 -18.34
N LEU A 340 -5.57 8.20 -18.14
CA LEU A 340 -4.11 7.97 -18.23
C LEU A 340 -3.61 8.14 -19.65
N LYS A 341 -4.40 7.70 -20.67
CA LYS A 341 -4.10 7.94 -22.08
C LYS A 341 -4.00 9.44 -22.38
N LEU A 342 -4.98 10.21 -21.93
CA LEU A 342 -5.01 11.65 -22.09
C LEU A 342 -3.88 12.32 -21.32
N TYR A 343 -3.69 11.93 -20.05
CA TYR A 343 -2.67 12.48 -19.16
C TYR A 343 -1.27 12.30 -19.75
N PHE A 344 -0.85 11.09 -20.08
CA PHE A 344 0.48 10.83 -20.62
C PHE A 344 0.71 11.35 -22.06
N ARG A 345 -0.37 11.73 -22.75
CA ARG A 345 -0.28 12.41 -24.05
C ARG A 345 -0.04 13.91 -23.94
N ILE A 346 -0.59 14.54 -22.89
CA ILE A 346 -0.55 16.00 -22.70
C ILE A 346 0.67 16.43 -21.86
N PHE A 347 1.00 15.67 -20.83
CA PHE A 347 2.00 15.97 -19.81
C PHE A 347 3.18 15.01 -19.83
#